data_23b6792920dc355e8caf5923f1c500ba
#
_entry.id   23b6792920dc355e8caf5923f1c500ba
#
_cell.length_a   1.000
_cell.length_b   1.000
_cell.length_c   1.000
_cell.angle_alpha   90.00
_cell.angle_beta   90.00
_cell.angle_gamma   90.00
#
_symmetry.space_group_name_H-M   'P 1'
#
loop_
_entity.id
_entity.type
_entity.pdbx_description
1 polymer ?
#
loop_
_entity_poly.entity_id
_entity_poly.type
_entity_poly.pdbx_seq_one_letter_code
_entity_poly.pdbx_strand_id
1 'polypeptide(L)'
;MQINIKHCNNINEASIEIAENRLNIKYALNGTGKSTIAKAISLASKDTTLDILKPFKYKDDPNIIPSISGIDKLSKVLVFNEEYVNTILFQKIELIKNSFEIFIKDEDYIKNQEKIEELVNEVKNLFTQNETIKDIGKLLQNFIDDFKASKTGWAANGTMGKGLAKGNKLDNIPTGLEVYEPFLKSENTVKWLQWHITGNDYLSIGKCCPFCSSDNIEAKKEIIQKIKKEYEPKYVEHLLKMIELLEKLSIFLSDDAKTQINKIKINIDGISPEQKNYLRAVNGEIETLYAKILSMQNIGYQSFKDIDDIVATISSLKIDLPLLKNLNSAKMAESINSINAAIDELIKKAGNLKGEIIKQKNLIVKKVNFYK
;
A
#
# COMPACT_ATOMS: atom_id res chain seq x y z
N MET A 1 -18.20 -53.46 18.82
CA MET A 1 -16.91 -52.87 19.21
C MET A 1 -17.17 -51.59 20.02
N GLN A 2 -16.25 -51.22 20.90
CA GLN A 2 -16.36 -50.04 21.72
C GLN A 2 -15.23 -49.08 21.37
N ILE A 3 -15.58 -47.85 21.06
CA ILE A 3 -14.64 -46.77 20.72
C ILE A 3 -14.58 -45.81 21.90
N ASN A 4 -13.39 -45.57 22.43
CA ASN A 4 -13.18 -44.68 23.53
C ASN A 4 -12.36 -43.45 23.02
N ILE A 5 -12.82 -42.24 23.35
CA ILE A 5 -12.21 -40.99 22.92
C ILE A 5 -11.94 -40.14 24.16
N LYS A 6 -10.73 -39.58 24.26
CA LYS A 6 -10.34 -38.73 25.38
C LYS A 6 -9.70 -37.42 24.87
N HIS A 7 -9.99 -36.34 25.56
CA HIS A 7 -9.36 -35.04 25.38
C HIS A 7 -9.42 -34.47 23.94
N CYS A 8 -10.55 -34.68 23.26
CA CYS A 8 -10.77 -34.19 21.90
C CYS A 8 -11.74 -32.99 21.88
N ASN A 9 -11.26 -31.78 21.61
CA ASN A 9 -12.03 -30.53 21.63
C ASN A 9 -12.86 -30.37 22.91
N ASN A 10 -14.19 -30.46 22.81
CA ASN A 10 -15.13 -30.35 23.94
C ASN A 10 -15.44 -31.69 24.62
N ILE A 11 -14.80 -32.77 24.20
CA ILE A 11 -14.99 -34.10 24.76
C ILE A 11 -13.84 -34.40 25.73
N ASN A 12 -14.12 -34.47 27.02
CA ASN A 12 -13.14 -34.95 28.02
C ASN A 12 -12.97 -36.45 27.94
N GLU A 13 -14.07 -37.20 27.93
CA GLU A 13 -14.12 -38.63 27.77
C GLU A 13 -15.47 -39.04 27.17
N ALA A 14 -15.44 -39.93 26.20
CA ALA A 14 -16.65 -40.51 25.60
C ALA A 14 -16.39 -41.97 25.23
N SER A 15 -17.41 -42.80 25.43
CA SER A 15 -17.41 -44.18 24.99
C SER A 15 -18.60 -44.43 24.09
N ILE A 16 -18.35 -45.02 22.92
CA ILE A 16 -19.35 -45.26 21.88
C ILE A 16 -19.36 -46.75 21.54
N GLU A 17 -20.49 -47.36 21.78
CA GLU A 17 -20.71 -48.76 21.38
C GLU A 17 -21.23 -48.81 19.94
N ILE A 18 -20.60 -49.60 19.10
CA ILE A 18 -20.99 -49.88 17.70
C ILE A 18 -21.25 -51.37 17.55
N ALA A 19 -22.46 -51.73 17.18
CA ALA A 19 -22.82 -53.09 16.80
C ALA A 19 -22.28 -53.37 15.39
N GLU A 20 -21.42 -54.38 15.27
CA GLU A 20 -20.80 -54.76 14.00
C GLU A 20 -21.87 -55.31 13.02
N ASN A 21 -21.69 -55.10 11.72
CA ASN A 21 -22.54 -55.55 10.65
C ASN A 21 -24.03 -55.08 10.73
N ARG A 22 -24.25 -53.98 11.42
CA ARG A 22 -25.60 -53.38 11.56
C ARG A 22 -25.53 -51.84 11.36
N LEU A 23 -26.68 -51.28 10.97
CA LEU A 23 -26.84 -49.83 11.01
C LEU A 23 -26.85 -49.34 12.46
N ASN A 24 -25.97 -48.43 12.80
CA ASN A 24 -25.89 -47.80 14.11
C ASN A 24 -26.35 -46.32 13.98
N ILE A 25 -27.47 -45.98 14.59
CA ILE A 25 -27.95 -44.62 14.64
C ILE A 25 -27.68 -44.01 16.01
N LYS A 26 -26.92 -42.93 16.08
CA LYS A 26 -26.61 -42.19 17.30
C LYS A 26 -27.14 -40.75 17.20
N TYR A 27 -28.04 -40.40 18.08
CA TYR A 27 -28.61 -39.04 18.16
C TYR A 27 -28.00 -38.29 19.36
N ALA A 28 -27.69 -37.04 19.16
CA ALA A 28 -27.27 -36.12 20.21
C ALA A 28 -27.55 -34.65 19.83
N LEU A 29 -27.71 -33.78 20.81
CA LEU A 29 -27.95 -32.36 20.60
C LEU A 29 -26.77 -31.68 19.89
N ASN A 30 -27.02 -30.48 19.32
CA ASN A 30 -25.93 -29.69 18.74
C ASN A 30 -24.95 -29.26 19.84
N GLY A 31 -23.66 -29.23 19.49
CA GLY A 31 -22.58 -28.89 20.45
C GLY A 31 -22.07 -30.07 21.29
N THR A 32 -22.67 -31.27 21.23
CA THR A 32 -22.23 -32.43 22.04
C THR A 32 -21.02 -33.18 21.52
N GLY A 33 -20.39 -32.70 20.44
CA GLY A 33 -19.14 -33.30 19.93
C GLY A 33 -19.31 -34.32 18.80
N LYS A 34 -20.50 -34.45 18.16
CA LYS A 34 -20.72 -35.38 17.03
C LYS A 34 -19.65 -35.28 15.96
N SER A 35 -19.37 -34.06 15.50
CA SER A 35 -18.36 -33.78 14.46
C SER A 35 -16.93 -34.06 14.94
N THR A 36 -16.65 -33.82 16.22
CA THR A 36 -15.37 -34.14 16.87
C THR A 36 -15.14 -35.66 16.89
N ILE A 37 -16.16 -36.45 17.21
CA ILE A 37 -16.10 -37.90 17.19
C ILE A 37 -15.80 -38.43 15.79
N ALA A 38 -16.56 -37.96 14.77
CA ALA A 38 -16.34 -38.36 13.38
C ALA A 38 -14.93 -38.00 12.92
N LYS A 39 -14.44 -36.82 13.27
CA LYS A 39 -13.11 -36.36 12.91
C LYS A 39 -12.01 -37.16 13.62
N ALA A 40 -12.17 -37.44 14.90
CA ALA A 40 -11.22 -38.30 15.65
C ALA A 40 -11.09 -39.70 15.05
N ILE A 41 -12.21 -40.36 14.74
CA ILE A 41 -12.22 -41.66 14.09
C ILE A 41 -11.57 -41.61 12.71
N SER A 42 -11.87 -40.58 11.91
CA SER A 42 -11.30 -40.42 10.57
C SER A 42 -9.80 -40.15 10.58
N LEU A 43 -9.28 -39.34 11.49
CA LEU A 43 -7.86 -39.05 11.61
C LEU A 43 -7.09 -40.32 12.06
N ALA A 44 -7.59 -40.97 13.09
CA ALA A 44 -6.93 -42.17 13.62
C ALA A 44 -6.95 -43.35 12.63
N SER A 45 -8.01 -43.49 11.83
CA SER A 45 -8.06 -44.51 10.75
C SER A 45 -7.07 -44.27 9.62
N LYS A 46 -6.46 -43.08 9.55
CA LYS A 46 -5.42 -42.70 8.59
C LYS A 46 -4.03 -42.61 9.22
N ASP A 47 -3.86 -43.10 10.42
CA ASP A 47 -2.62 -42.99 11.22
C ASP A 47 -2.14 -41.55 11.38
N THR A 48 -3.07 -40.58 11.34
CA THR A 48 -2.77 -39.15 11.49
C THR A 48 -2.86 -38.74 12.96
N THR A 49 -2.01 -37.82 13.40
CA THR A 49 -2.03 -37.32 14.78
C THR A 49 -3.35 -36.66 15.14
N LEU A 50 -3.75 -36.74 16.41
CA LEU A 50 -4.97 -36.09 16.92
C LEU A 50 -4.70 -34.71 17.52
N ASP A 51 -3.51 -34.15 17.35
CA ASP A 51 -3.10 -32.87 17.95
C ASP A 51 -4.02 -31.71 17.59
N ILE A 52 -4.57 -31.71 16.38
CA ILE A 52 -5.54 -30.71 15.94
C ILE A 52 -6.86 -30.73 16.71
N LEU A 53 -7.13 -31.80 17.44
CA LEU A 53 -8.32 -31.96 18.30
C LEU A 53 -8.02 -31.65 19.77
N LYS A 54 -6.80 -31.20 20.10
CA LYS A 54 -6.46 -30.82 21.47
C LYS A 54 -7.35 -29.67 21.95
N PRO A 55 -7.98 -29.78 23.15
CA PRO A 55 -8.85 -28.71 23.63
C PRO A 55 -8.07 -27.40 23.77
N PHE A 56 -8.64 -26.30 23.26
CA PHE A 56 -8.00 -24.99 23.29
C PHE A 56 -7.62 -24.56 24.73
N LYS A 57 -8.47 -24.87 25.69
CA LYS A 57 -8.25 -24.57 27.12
C LYS A 57 -6.96 -25.20 27.68
N TYR A 58 -6.52 -26.32 27.10
CA TYR A 58 -5.37 -27.08 27.55
C TYR A 58 -4.27 -27.17 26.49
N LYS A 59 -4.20 -26.18 25.59
CA LYS A 59 -3.27 -26.18 24.45
C LYS A 59 -1.81 -26.37 24.88
N ASP A 60 -1.43 -25.74 25.97
CA ASP A 60 -0.05 -25.71 26.46
C ASP A 60 0.19 -26.74 27.59
N ASP A 61 -0.79 -27.56 27.98
CA ASP A 61 -0.63 -28.62 29.01
C ASP A 61 -0.13 -29.93 28.37
N PRO A 62 1.10 -30.34 28.62
CA PRO A 62 1.67 -31.55 28.02
C PRO A 62 1.00 -32.85 28.50
N ASN A 63 0.26 -32.80 29.62
CA ASN A 63 -0.39 -33.99 30.18
C ASN A 63 -1.74 -34.30 29.52
N ILE A 64 -2.32 -33.34 28.81
CA ILE A 64 -3.60 -33.50 28.11
C ILE A 64 -3.33 -33.84 26.65
N ILE A 65 -3.39 -35.12 26.34
CA ILE A 65 -3.13 -35.65 24.99
C ILE A 65 -4.43 -36.24 24.42
N PRO A 66 -4.89 -35.78 23.25
CA PRO A 66 -6.02 -36.38 22.56
C PRO A 66 -5.74 -37.85 22.22
N SER A 67 -6.69 -38.70 22.51
CA SER A 67 -6.52 -40.16 22.22
C SER A 67 -7.82 -40.79 21.82
N ILE A 68 -7.71 -41.86 21.04
CA ILE A 68 -8.80 -42.75 20.63
C ILE A 68 -8.33 -44.19 20.68
N SER A 69 -9.21 -45.09 21.08
CA SER A 69 -8.93 -46.53 21.09
C SER A 69 -10.16 -47.33 20.66
N GLY A 70 -9.96 -48.59 20.32
CA GLY A 70 -11.03 -49.51 19.89
C GLY A 70 -11.43 -49.36 18.42
N ILE A 71 -10.55 -48.80 17.59
CA ILE A 71 -10.75 -48.66 16.14
C ILE A 71 -9.99 -49.66 15.29
N ASP A 72 -9.27 -50.57 15.90
CA ASP A 72 -8.34 -51.53 15.25
C ASP A 72 -9.02 -52.41 14.20
N LYS A 73 -10.33 -52.61 14.30
CA LYS A 73 -11.13 -53.35 13.35
C LYS A 73 -11.63 -52.54 12.14
N LEU A 74 -11.38 -51.22 12.12
CA LEU A 74 -11.82 -50.34 11.04
C LEU A 74 -10.75 -50.25 9.94
N SER A 75 -10.95 -50.94 8.85
CA SER A 75 -10.04 -50.90 7.71
C SER A 75 -10.18 -49.69 6.84
N LYS A 76 -11.35 -49.03 6.81
CA LYS A 76 -11.61 -47.80 6.05
C LYS A 76 -12.74 -47.01 6.69
N VAL A 77 -12.52 -45.74 6.87
CA VAL A 77 -13.51 -44.78 7.41
C VAL A 77 -13.79 -43.69 6.39
N LEU A 78 -15.05 -43.54 6.00
CA LEU A 78 -15.52 -42.45 5.16
C LEU A 78 -16.48 -41.61 5.98
N VAL A 79 -16.21 -40.32 6.06
CA VAL A 79 -17.06 -39.35 6.77
C VAL A 79 -17.81 -38.52 5.74
N PHE A 80 -19.13 -38.62 5.73
CA PHE A 80 -19.99 -37.80 4.91
C PHE A 80 -20.43 -36.57 5.71
N ASN A 81 -19.74 -35.46 5.51
CA ASN A 81 -19.98 -34.20 6.18
C ASN A 81 -19.98 -33.05 5.14
N GLU A 82 -20.18 -31.82 5.60
CA GLU A 82 -20.16 -30.63 4.74
C GLU A 82 -18.83 -30.49 3.97
N GLU A 83 -17.71 -30.78 4.61
CA GLU A 83 -16.37 -30.76 4.03
C GLU A 83 -16.26 -31.77 2.87
N TYR A 84 -16.76 -33.00 3.05
CA TYR A 84 -16.83 -34.00 2.00
C TYR A 84 -17.81 -33.61 0.88
N VAL A 85 -18.98 -33.10 1.23
CA VAL A 85 -19.98 -32.60 0.26
C VAL A 85 -19.36 -31.47 -0.57
N ASN A 86 -18.64 -30.53 0.05
CA ASN A 86 -17.96 -29.44 -0.67
C ASN A 86 -16.82 -29.92 -1.59
N THR A 87 -16.26 -31.11 -1.34
CA THR A 87 -15.29 -31.72 -2.28
C THR A 87 -15.94 -32.29 -3.53
N ILE A 88 -17.24 -32.58 -3.46
CA ILE A 88 -18.02 -33.20 -4.55
C ILE A 88 -18.98 -32.23 -5.20
N LEU A 89 -19.44 -31.20 -4.46
CA LEU A 89 -20.33 -30.19 -4.99
C LEU A 89 -19.64 -29.36 -6.08
N PHE A 90 -20.16 -29.44 -7.28
CA PHE A 90 -19.85 -28.51 -8.36
C PHE A 90 -20.25 -27.11 -7.93
N GLN A 91 -19.29 -26.21 -7.79
CA GLN A 91 -19.63 -24.82 -7.61
C GLN A 91 -20.36 -24.32 -8.85
N LYS A 92 -21.57 -23.78 -8.66
CA LYS A 92 -22.50 -23.34 -9.71
C LYS A 92 -21.91 -22.37 -10.74
N ILE A 93 -20.75 -21.79 -10.46
CA ILE A 93 -20.10 -20.75 -11.27
C ILE A 93 -19.32 -21.32 -12.47
N GLU A 94 -18.94 -22.62 -12.45
CA GLU A 94 -18.15 -23.25 -13.50
C GLU A 94 -18.96 -24.10 -14.51
N LEU A 95 -20.28 -24.21 -14.33
CA LEU A 95 -21.14 -25.03 -15.14
C LEU A 95 -21.65 -24.37 -16.43
N ILE A 96 -21.14 -23.23 -16.86
CA ILE A 96 -21.64 -22.53 -18.05
C ILE A 96 -20.53 -22.33 -19.07
N LYS A 97 -20.34 -23.29 -19.88
CA LYS A 97 -20.09 -23.30 -21.35
C LYS A 97 -19.56 -24.65 -21.79
N ASN A 98 -20.52 -25.53 -22.17
CA ASN A 98 -20.30 -26.64 -23.10
C ASN A 98 -19.23 -27.72 -22.78
N SER A 99 -18.91 -27.99 -21.53
CA SER A 99 -18.15 -29.21 -21.19
C SER A 99 -18.39 -29.61 -19.73
N PHE A 100 -18.70 -30.86 -19.52
CA PHE A 100 -18.58 -31.51 -18.21
C PHE A 100 -17.11 -31.63 -17.86
N GLU A 101 -16.51 -30.63 -17.21
CA GLU A 101 -15.22 -30.77 -16.58
C GLU A 101 -15.42 -31.56 -15.29
N ILE A 102 -15.03 -32.83 -15.28
CA ILE A 102 -14.91 -33.60 -14.05
C ILE A 102 -13.67 -33.11 -13.35
N PHE A 103 -13.84 -32.31 -12.28
CA PHE A 103 -12.75 -31.92 -11.42
C PHE A 103 -12.33 -33.11 -10.57
N ILE A 104 -11.32 -33.84 -11.02
CA ILE A 104 -10.58 -34.75 -10.16
C ILE A 104 -9.55 -33.90 -9.43
N LYS A 105 -9.74 -33.68 -8.11
CA LYS A 105 -8.69 -33.11 -7.23
C LYS A 105 -7.61 -34.19 -7.03
N ASP A 106 -6.78 -34.38 -8.03
CA ASP A 106 -5.59 -35.21 -7.92
C ASP A 106 -4.43 -34.43 -7.27
N GLU A 107 -3.33 -35.12 -7.00
CA GLU A 107 -2.14 -34.50 -6.42
C GLU A 107 -1.60 -33.36 -7.30
N ASP A 108 -1.73 -33.46 -8.61
CA ASP A 108 -1.27 -32.43 -9.55
C ASP A 108 -2.11 -31.15 -9.45
N TYR A 109 -3.43 -31.29 -9.23
CA TYR A 109 -4.31 -30.14 -8.99
C TYR A 109 -3.94 -29.42 -7.71
N ILE A 110 -3.69 -30.16 -6.62
CA ILE A 110 -3.28 -29.58 -5.33
C ILE A 110 -1.95 -28.84 -5.48
N LYS A 111 -0.93 -29.44 -6.11
CA LYS A 111 0.36 -28.82 -6.38
C LYS A 111 0.23 -27.55 -7.23
N ASN A 112 -0.67 -27.52 -8.21
CA ASN A 112 -0.90 -26.35 -9.02
C ASN A 112 -1.57 -25.23 -8.23
N GLN A 113 -2.47 -25.56 -7.31
CA GLN A 113 -3.10 -24.61 -6.43
C GLN A 113 -2.08 -23.97 -5.47
N GLU A 114 -1.20 -24.78 -4.88
CA GLU A 114 -0.08 -24.30 -4.07
C GLU A 114 0.83 -23.34 -4.84
N LYS A 115 1.20 -23.68 -6.08
CA LYS A 115 2.01 -22.79 -6.94
C LYS A 115 1.30 -21.46 -7.28
N ILE A 116 -0.02 -21.48 -7.45
CA ILE A 116 -0.80 -20.25 -7.67
C ILE A 116 -0.81 -19.40 -6.39
N GLU A 117 -0.97 -20.02 -5.22
CA GLU A 117 -0.91 -19.31 -3.94
C GLU A 117 0.48 -18.73 -3.67
N GLU A 118 1.54 -19.46 -4.00
CA GLU A 118 2.92 -18.97 -3.95
C GLU A 118 3.09 -17.75 -4.85
N LEU A 119 2.62 -17.81 -6.09
CA LEU A 119 2.66 -16.67 -7.03
C LEU A 119 1.87 -15.46 -6.48
N VAL A 120 0.69 -15.67 -5.93
CA VAL A 120 -0.10 -14.59 -5.29
C VAL A 120 0.67 -13.97 -4.13
N ASN A 121 1.31 -14.79 -3.31
CA ASN A 121 2.12 -14.30 -2.20
C ASN A 121 3.37 -13.53 -2.69
N GLU A 122 4.04 -13.99 -3.75
CA GLU A 122 5.14 -13.24 -4.37
C GLU A 122 4.67 -11.87 -4.88
N VAL A 123 3.52 -11.81 -5.58
CA VAL A 123 2.92 -10.56 -6.07
C VAL A 123 2.64 -9.62 -4.89
N LYS A 124 1.96 -10.12 -3.85
CA LYS A 124 1.64 -9.30 -2.67
C LYS A 124 2.91 -8.79 -1.99
N ASN A 125 3.89 -9.66 -1.77
CA ASN A 125 5.15 -9.29 -1.11
C ASN A 125 5.95 -8.28 -1.91
N LEU A 126 6.04 -8.42 -3.24
CA LEU A 126 6.74 -7.47 -4.10
C LEU A 126 6.24 -6.05 -3.88
N PHE A 127 4.93 -5.85 -3.84
CA PHE A 127 4.37 -4.50 -3.76
C PHE A 127 4.24 -3.96 -2.33
N THR A 128 3.91 -4.83 -1.36
CA THR A 128 3.69 -4.38 0.03
C THR A 128 4.98 -4.22 0.83
N GLN A 129 6.04 -4.94 0.45
CA GLN A 129 7.32 -4.88 1.17
C GLN A 129 8.39 -4.05 0.45
N ASN A 130 8.13 -3.59 -0.76
CA ASN A 130 9.08 -2.81 -1.55
C ASN A 130 9.25 -1.40 -0.97
N GLU A 131 10.43 -1.12 -0.44
CA GLU A 131 10.74 0.19 0.17
C GLU A 131 10.70 1.34 -0.84
N THR A 132 11.12 1.10 -2.09
CA THR A 132 11.06 2.12 -3.15
C THR A 132 9.61 2.57 -3.40
N ILE A 133 8.67 1.63 -3.46
CA ILE A 133 7.24 1.93 -3.62
C ILE A 133 6.71 2.71 -2.42
N LYS A 134 7.09 2.34 -1.20
CA LYS A 134 6.69 3.04 0.02
C LYS A 134 7.23 4.46 0.07
N ASP A 135 8.52 4.64 -0.25
CA ASP A 135 9.19 5.94 -0.19
C ASP A 135 8.64 6.90 -1.25
N ILE A 136 8.47 6.44 -2.49
CA ILE A 136 7.83 7.23 -3.54
C ILE A 136 6.39 7.57 -3.16
N GLY A 137 5.63 6.61 -2.63
CA GLY A 137 4.25 6.84 -2.19
C GLY A 137 4.14 7.92 -1.12
N LYS A 138 4.95 7.87 -0.06
CA LYS A 138 4.98 8.88 1.00
C LYS A 138 5.35 10.26 0.46
N LEU A 139 6.35 10.30 -0.40
CA LEU A 139 6.83 11.55 -0.99
C LEU A 139 5.76 12.22 -1.86
N LEU A 140 5.12 11.44 -2.75
CA LEU A 140 4.05 11.95 -3.61
C LEU A 140 2.83 12.39 -2.80
N GLN A 141 2.47 11.66 -1.72
CA GLN A 141 1.40 12.07 -0.81
C GLN A 141 1.69 13.42 -0.18
N ASN A 142 2.91 13.62 0.33
CA ASN A 142 3.30 14.89 0.91
C ASN A 142 3.19 16.05 -0.10
N PHE A 143 3.59 15.83 -1.34
CA PHE A 143 3.42 16.84 -2.39
C PHE A 143 1.95 17.14 -2.67
N ILE A 144 1.09 16.15 -2.78
CA ILE A 144 -0.35 16.33 -3.03
C ILE A 144 -0.98 17.15 -1.89
N ASP A 145 -0.63 16.83 -0.64
CA ASP A 145 -1.14 17.52 0.53
C ASP A 145 -0.70 19.01 0.57
N ASP A 146 0.54 19.27 0.21
CA ASP A 146 1.10 20.63 0.19
C ASP A 146 0.65 21.44 -1.04
N PHE A 147 0.54 20.83 -2.21
CA PHE A 147 0.02 21.49 -3.40
C PHE A 147 -1.44 21.88 -3.26
N LYS A 148 -2.24 21.06 -2.56
CA LYS A 148 -3.69 21.27 -2.38
C LYS A 148 -4.36 21.68 -3.68
N ALA A 149 -4.22 20.84 -4.70
CA ALA A 149 -4.85 21.06 -5.99
C ALA A 149 -6.36 21.23 -5.85
N SER A 150 -6.94 22.11 -6.63
CA SER A 150 -8.38 22.33 -6.75
C SER A 150 -8.81 22.20 -8.21
N LYS A 151 -10.11 22.08 -8.48
CA LYS A 151 -10.64 22.00 -9.86
C LYS A 151 -10.19 23.16 -10.75
N THR A 152 -9.90 24.34 -10.16
CA THR A 152 -9.47 25.57 -10.87
C THR A 152 -7.97 25.84 -10.75
N GLY A 153 -7.22 24.97 -10.10
CA GLY A 153 -5.78 25.10 -9.81
C GLY A 153 -5.44 24.56 -8.43
N TRP A 154 -4.62 25.27 -7.69
CA TRP A 154 -4.40 25.01 -6.27
C TRP A 154 -5.23 25.94 -5.39
N ALA A 155 -5.48 25.52 -4.17
CA ALA A 155 -6.19 26.32 -3.19
C ALA A 155 -5.37 27.58 -2.84
N ALA A 156 -5.97 28.75 -2.92
CA ALA A 156 -5.30 30.01 -2.59
C ALA A 156 -4.80 30.05 -1.13
N ASN A 157 -5.42 29.27 -0.24
CA ASN A 157 -5.03 29.13 1.16
C ASN A 157 -3.99 28.02 1.43
N GLY A 158 -3.59 27.24 0.40
CA GLY A 158 -2.54 26.23 0.49
C GLY A 158 -1.13 26.83 0.45
N THR A 159 -0.11 26.02 0.71
CA THR A 159 1.31 26.40 0.70
C THR A 159 1.72 27.03 -0.63
N MET A 160 1.37 26.41 -1.75
CA MET A 160 1.68 26.93 -3.08
C MET A 160 0.96 28.25 -3.37
N GLY A 161 -0.34 28.33 -3.08
CA GLY A 161 -1.12 29.56 -3.34
C GLY A 161 -0.64 30.76 -2.55
N LYS A 162 -0.32 30.57 -1.27
CA LYS A 162 0.20 31.63 -0.40
C LYS A 162 1.65 31.97 -0.74
N GLY A 163 2.50 30.97 -0.97
CA GLY A 163 3.91 31.18 -1.26
C GLY A 163 4.16 31.87 -2.60
N LEU A 164 3.29 31.67 -3.59
CA LEU A 164 3.42 32.28 -4.93
C LEU A 164 2.67 33.63 -5.08
N ALA A 165 1.92 34.06 -4.07
CA ALA A 165 0.99 35.20 -4.22
C ALA A 165 1.67 36.54 -4.49
N LYS A 166 2.87 36.79 -3.94
CA LYS A 166 3.54 38.12 -3.98
C LYS A 166 4.95 38.09 -4.59
N GLY A 167 5.33 36.97 -5.23
CA GLY A 167 6.67 36.81 -5.78
C GLY A 167 7.75 36.53 -4.70
N ASN A 168 8.97 36.27 -5.14
CA ASN A 168 10.08 35.90 -4.23
C ASN A 168 10.95 37.16 -3.93
N LYS A 169 10.60 37.89 -2.89
CA LYS A 169 11.35 39.04 -2.42
C LYS A 169 12.60 38.66 -1.57
N LEU A 170 12.85 37.38 -1.28
CA LEU A 170 14.06 36.95 -0.60
C LEU A 170 15.24 36.87 -1.58
N ASP A 171 14.99 36.42 -2.80
CA ASP A 171 16.01 36.42 -3.87
C ASP A 171 16.05 37.75 -4.62
N ASN A 172 14.93 38.50 -4.64
CA ASN A 172 14.80 39.80 -5.28
C ASN A 172 14.54 40.89 -4.24
N ILE A 173 15.61 41.24 -3.51
CA ILE A 173 15.52 42.22 -2.43
C ILE A 173 15.13 43.62 -2.96
N PRO A 174 14.07 44.24 -2.41
CA PRO A 174 13.67 45.60 -2.82
C PRO A 174 14.78 46.62 -2.61
N THR A 175 14.90 47.53 -3.60
CA THR A 175 15.93 48.60 -3.60
C THR A 175 15.99 49.33 -2.27
N GLY A 176 17.19 49.51 -1.71
CA GLY A 176 17.46 50.16 -0.41
C GLY A 176 17.26 49.26 0.81
N LEU A 177 17.06 47.93 0.60
CA LEU A 177 17.05 46.92 1.66
C LEU A 177 18.19 45.91 1.50
N GLU A 178 19.09 46.11 0.55
CA GLU A 178 20.22 45.24 0.23
C GLU A 178 21.15 44.96 1.42
N VAL A 179 21.30 45.97 2.30
CA VAL A 179 22.09 45.84 3.54
C VAL A 179 21.58 44.73 4.43
N TYR A 180 20.31 44.34 4.31
CA TYR A 180 19.68 43.29 5.10
C TYR A 180 19.74 41.92 4.44
N GLU A 181 20.36 41.78 3.28
CA GLU A 181 20.49 40.51 2.55
C GLU A 181 20.96 39.33 3.43
N PRO A 182 22.01 39.48 4.30
CA PRO A 182 22.45 38.39 5.15
C PRO A 182 21.39 37.90 6.14
N PHE A 183 20.48 38.77 6.57
CA PHE A 183 19.38 38.42 7.48
C PHE A 183 18.19 37.85 6.71
N LEU A 184 17.90 38.38 5.54
CA LEU A 184 16.81 37.93 4.67
C LEU A 184 17.09 36.56 4.05
N LYS A 185 18.37 36.18 3.87
CA LYS A 185 18.79 34.87 3.35
C LYS A 185 19.24 33.90 4.45
N SER A 186 19.05 34.25 5.73
CA SER A 186 19.42 33.39 6.85
C SER A 186 18.35 32.32 7.14
N GLU A 187 18.72 31.25 7.81
CA GLU A 187 17.79 30.21 8.31
C GLU A 187 16.76 30.79 9.32
N ASN A 188 17.08 31.91 9.95
CA ASN A 188 16.21 32.57 10.93
C ASN A 188 15.44 33.77 10.38
N THR A 189 15.31 33.88 9.06
CA THR A 189 14.67 35.02 8.35
C THR A 189 13.30 35.37 8.94
N VAL A 190 12.42 34.40 9.15
CA VAL A 190 11.07 34.64 9.69
C VAL A 190 11.12 35.23 11.10
N LYS A 191 11.98 34.71 11.98
CA LYS A 191 12.15 35.19 13.35
C LYS A 191 12.74 36.58 13.36
N TRP A 192 13.74 36.83 12.49
CA TRP A 192 14.34 38.14 12.34
C TRP A 192 13.32 39.16 11.84
N LEU A 193 12.50 38.86 10.83
CA LEU A 193 11.44 39.71 10.36
C LEU A 193 10.38 39.97 11.43
N GLN A 194 9.96 38.98 12.18
CA GLN A 194 9.04 39.15 13.30
C GLN A 194 9.59 40.12 14.34
N TRP A 195 10.84 39.90 14.77
CA TRP A 195 11.52 40.77 15.70
C TRP A 195 11.63 42.20 15.17
N HIS A 196 12.03 42.36 13.91
CA HIS A 196 12.24 43.68 13.29
C HIS A 196 10.91 44.46 13.11
N ILE A 197 9.83 43.78 12.71
CA ILE A 197 8.52 44.40 12.52
C ILE A 197 7.87 44.70 13.87
N THR A 198 8.00 43.84 14.87
CA THR A 198 7.49 44.11 16.23
C THR A 198 8.21 45.29 16.87
N GLY A 199 9.51 45.45 16.64
CA GLY A 199 10.28 46.57 17.10
C GLY A 199 9.77 47.92 16.56
N ASN A 200 9.09 47.93 15.39
CA ASN A 200 8.46 49.14 14.86
C ASN A 200 7.37 49.71 15.81
N ASP A 201 6.69 48.86 16.56
CA ASP A 201 5.60 49.31 17.45
C ASP A 201 6.13 50.04 18.68
N TYR A 202 7.43 49.91 18.98
CA TYR A 202 8.15 50.61 20.07
C TYR A 202 8.81 51.90 19.66
N LEU A 203 8.85 52.24 18.37
CA LEU A 203 9.49 53.47 17.86
C LEU A 203 8.86 54.75 18.39
N SER A 204 7.62 54.70 18.85
CA SER A 204 6.90 55.85 19.40
C SER A 204 7.04 56.06 20.91
N ILE A 205 7.61 55.07 21.59
CA ILE A 205 7.68 55.07 23.07
C ILE A 205 8.81 55.91 23.60
N GLY A 206 9.92 55.99 22.87
CA GLY A 206 11.14 56.68 23.32
C GLY A 206 11.72 57.59 22.24
N LYS A 207 12.79 58.32 22.63
CA LYS A 207 13.58 59.17 21.71
C LYS A 207 14.73 58.42 21.07
N CYS A 208 15.02 57.21 21.49
CA CYS A 208 16.09 56.38 20.97
C CYS A 208 15.53 55.13 20.21
N CYS A 209 16.34 54.61 19.33
CA CYS A 209 16.01 53.41 18.56
C CYS A 209 15.85 52.17 19.47
N PRO A 210 14.76 51.42 19.45
CA PRO A 210 14.55 50.26 20.29
C PRO A 210 15.50 49.09 19.97
N PHE A 211 16.19 49.13 18.83
CA PHE A 211 17.13 48.07 18.44
C PHE A 211 18.58 48.33 18.82
N CYS A 212 19.04 49.58 18.84
CA CYS A 212 20.43 49.92 19.05
C CYS A 212 20.64 51.15 19.93
N SER A 213 19.59 51.67 20.54
CA SER A 213 19.60 52.83 21.46
C SER A 213 20.19 54.13 20.86
N SER A 214 20.37 54.22 19.54
CA SER A 214 20.93 55.44 18.94
C SER A 214 19.84 56.53 18.81
N ASP A 215 20.25 57.79 18.90
CA ASP A 215 19.33 58.96 18.84
C ASP A 215 18.80 59.27 17.43
N ASN A 216 19.37 58.72 16.37
CA ASN A 216 18.98 58.98 15.00
C ASN A 216 17.81 57.99 14.60
N ILE A 217 16.62 58.30 15.12
CA ILE A 217 15.43 57.50 14.91
C ILE A 217 14.86 57.66 13.51
N GLU A 218 14.85 58.85 12.91
CA GLU A 218 14.11 59.12 11.66
C GLU A 218 14.61 58.33 10.48
N ALA A 219 15.94 58.27 10.25
CA ALA A 219 16.50 57.46 9.16
C ALA A 219 16.23 55.95 9.32
N LYS A 220 16.21 55.46 10.58
CA LYS A 220 15.90 54.03 10.87
C LYS A 220 14.42 53.73 10.76
N LYS A 221 13.55 54.66 11.13
CA LYS A 221 12.12 54.56 11.05
C LYS A 221 11.66 54.32 9.61
N GLU A 222 12.21 55.05 8.65
CA GLU A 222 11.93 54.86 7.22
C GLU A 222 12.29 53.45 6.76
N ILE A 223 13.47 52.92 7.14
CA ILE A 223 13.90 51.58 6.77
C ILE A 223 13.03 50.51 7.42
N ILE A 224 12.69 50.66 8.71
CA ILE A 224 11.84 49.73 9.43
C ILE A 224 10.45 49.68 8.84
N GLN A 225 9.89 50.85 8.50
CA GLN A 225 8.58 50.94 7.82
C GLN A 225 8.64 50.31 6.44
N LYS A 226 9.73 50.48 5.70
CA LYS A 226 9.92 49.86 4.40
C LYS A 226 9.96 48.36 4.50
N ILE A 227 10.71 47.76 5.47
CA ILE A 227 10.70 46.33 5.71
C ILE A 227 9.30 45.84 6.05
N LYS A 228 8.57 46.53 6.95
CA LYS A 228 7.18 46.20 7.30
C LYS A 228 6.23 46.23 6.11
N LYS A 229 6.44 47.13 5.16
CA LYS A 229 5.65 47.26 3.93
C LYS A 229 5.97 46.14 2.94
N GLU A 230 7.25 45.79 2.77
CA GLU A 230 7.70 44.86 1.74
C GLU A 230 7.61 43.38 2.20
N TYR A 231 7.76 43.14 3.50
CA TYR A 231 7.80 41.80 4.06
C TYR A 231 6.73 41.58 5.11
N GLU A 232 5.94 40.52 4.93
CA GLU A 232 5.00 40.00 5.91
C GLU A 232 5.54 38.63 6.41
N PRO A 233 5.85 38.46 7.73
CA PRO A 233 6.48 37.25 8.23
C PRO A 233 5.73 35.95 7.88
N LYS A 234 4.40 35.96 7.95
CA LYS A 234 3.58 34.80 7.57
C LYS A 234 3.68 34.46 6.07
N TYR A 235 3.79 35.48 5.25
CA TYR A 235 3.98 35.26 3.82
C TYR A 235 5.37 34.68 3.53
N VAL A 236 6.42 35.21 4.17
CA VAL A 236 7.79 34.70 4.03
C VAL A 236 7.88 33.25 4.52
N GLU A 237 7.20 32.90 5.61
CA GLU A 237 7.10 31.51 6.08
C GLU A 237 6.49 30.58 5.01
N HIS A 238 5.41 31.00 4.37
CA HIS A 238 4.81 30.21 3.28
C HIS A 238 5.70 30.14 2.05
N LEU A 239 6.40 31.22 1.71
CA LEU A 239 7.36 31.24 0.61
C LEU A 239 8.51 30.26 0.84
N LEU A 240 9.09 30.25 2.03
CA LEU A 240 10.18 29.33 2.39
C LEU A 240 9.70 27.86 2.35
N LYS A 241 8.53 27.56 2.90
CA LYS A 241 7.95 26.22 2.82
C LYS A 241 7.70 25.78 1.38
N MET A 242 7.22 26.69 0.53
CA MET A 242 7.05 26.41 -0.89
C MET A 242 8.39 26.15 -1.59
N ILE A 243 9.42 26.96 -1.32
CA ILE A 243 10.76 26.79 -1.90
C ILE A 243 11.31 25.43 -1.50
N GLU A 244 11.24 25.06 -0.22
CA GLU A 244 11.67 23.76 0.30
C GLU A 244 10.93 22.59 -0.40
N LEU A 245 9.62 22.73 -0.59
CA LEU A 245 8.81 21.74 -1.28
C LEU A 245 9.27 21.56 -2.73
N LEU A 246 9.47 22.67 -3.45
CA LEU A 246 9.93 22.63 -4.84
C LEU A 246 11.37 22.09 -4.95
N GLU A 247 12.22 22.31 -3.98
CA GLU A 247 13.56 21.72 -3.93
C GLU A 247 13.51 20.20 -3.73
N LYS A 248 12.69 19.72 -2.81
CA LYS A 248 12.46 18.29 -2.64
C LYS A 248 11.90 17.64 -3.92
N LEU A 249 10.98 18.33 -4.59
CA LEU A 249 10.44 17.88 -5.87
C LEU A 249 11.50 17.84 -6.97
N SER A 250 12.44 18.78 -6.97
CA SER A 250 13.43 18.93 -8.04
C SER A 250 14.28 17.68 -8.27
N ILE A 251 14.47 16.84 -7.24
CA ILE A 251 15.22 15.57 -7.32
C ILE A 251 14.57 14.59 -8.30
N PHE A 252 13.25 14.69 -8.49
CA PHE A 252 12.43 13.81 -9.31
C PHE A 252 12.07 14.40 -10.66
N LEU A 253 12.37 15.68 -10.87
CA LEU A 253 12.07 16.39 -12.11
C LEU A 253 13.12 16.14 -13.20
N SER A 254 12.67 16.13 -14.45
CA SER A 254 13.56 16.23 -15.61
C SER A 254 14.32 17.56 -15.59
N ASP A 255 15.43 17.67 -16.32
CA ASP A 255 16.25 18.90 -16.32
C ASP A 255 15.50 20.10 -16.89
N ASP A 256 14.66 19.89 -17.89
CA ASP A 256 13.77 20.94 -18.41
C ASP A 256 12.78 21.40 -17.34
N ALA A 257 12.19 20.44 -16.62
CA ALA A 257 11.25 20.74 -15.55
C ALA A 257 11.93 21.48 -14.38
N LYS A 258 13.15 21.09 -13.99
CA LYS A 258 13.95 21.83 -13.00
C LYS A 258 14.16 23.27 -13.42
N THR A 259 14.49 23.49 -14.69
CA THR A 259 14.69 24.84 -15.24
C THR A 259 13.42 25.69 -15.11
N GLN A 260 12.26 25.13 -15.46
CA GLN A 260 10.97 25.86 -15.32
C GLN A 260 10.60 26.13 -13.85
N ILE A 261 10.79 25.16 -12.98
CA ILE A 261 10.54 25.32 -11.52
C ILE A 261 11.47 26.39 -10.94
N ASN A 262 12.74 26.41 -11.32
CA ASN A 262 13.67 27.45 -10.85
C ASN A 262 13.23 28.86 -11.31
N LYS A 263 12.75 29.03 -12.54
CA LYS A 263 12.17 30.31 -13.00
C LYS A 263 10.97 30.74 -12.14
N ILE A 264 10.15 29.78 -11.72
CA ILE A 264 9.00 30.05 -10.84
C ILE A 264 9.46 30.46 -9.44
N LYS A 265 10.48 29.77 -8.89
CA LYS A 265 11.04 30.06 -7.55
C LYS A 265 11.57 31.49 -7.43
N ILE A 266 12.24 31.99 -8.45
CA ILE A 266 12.88 33.32 -8.45
C ILE A 266 11.99 34.44 -8.98
N ASN A 267 10.72 34.18 -9.33
CA ASN A 267 9.86 35.19 -9.94
C ASN A 267 9.56 36.34 -8.98
N ILE A 268 9.65 37.59 -9.49
CA ILE A 268 9.51 38.82 -8.72
C ILE A 268 8.03 39.20 -8.51
N ASP A 269 7.21 39.02 -9.55
CA ASP A 269 5.86 39.60 -9.62
C ASP A 269 4.71 38.62 -9.30
N GLY A 270 5.04 37.48 -8.74
CA GLY A 270 4.09 36.41 -8.55
C GLY A 270 3.99 35.52 -9.80
N ILE A 271 3.05 34.59 -9.79
CA ILE A 271 2.97 33.52 -10.80
C ILE A 271 2.15 33.95 -12.02
N SER A 272 2.69 33.77 -13.23
CA SER A 272 1.95 34.02 -14.48
C SER A 272 0.92 32.89 -14.75
N PRO A 273 -0.08 33.12 -15.63
CA PRO A 273 -1.03 32.10 -16.05
C PRO A 273 -0.33 30.85 -16.66
N GLU A 274 0.72 31.06 -17.45
CA GLU A 274 1.51 29.98 -18.08
C GLU A 274 2.23 29.15 -17.03
N GLN A 275 2.90 29.80 -16.08
CA GLN A 275 3.56 29.13 -14.95
C GLN A 275 2.56 28.37 -14.09
N LYS A 276 1.37 28.93 -13.90
CA LYS A 276 0.28 28.27 -13.18
C LYS A 276 -0.21 27.01 -13.90
N ASN A 277 -0.37 27.08 -15.22
CA ASN A 277 -0.75 25.91 -16.03
C ASN A 277 0.35 24.85 -16.04
N TYR A 278 1.62 25.27 -16.08
CA TYR A 278 2.75 24.37 -15.99
C TYR A 278 2.76 23.61 -14.66
N LEU A 279 2.63 24.29 -13.54
CA LEU A 279 2.55 23.63 -12.23
C LEU A 279 1.33 22.71 -12.09
N ARG A 280 0.21 23.03 -12.75
CA ARG A 280 -0.93 22.10 -12.81
C ARG A 280 -0.59 20.81 -13.57
N ALA A 281 0.16 20.91 -14.67
CA ALA A 281 0.60 19.76 -15.42
C ALA A 281 1.52 18.87 -14.57
N VAL A 282 2.47 19.48 -13.86
CA VAL A 282 3.35 18.76 -12.90
C VAL A 282 2.53 18.07 -11.82
N ASN A 283 1.56 18.77 -11.22
CA ASN A 283 0.69 18.18 -10.21
C ASN A 283 -0.15 17.01 -10.77
N GLY A 284 -0.65 17.12 -11.98
CA GLY A 284 -1.39 16.05 -12.66
C GLY A 284 -0.54 14.78 -12.86
N GLU A 285 0.74 14.93 -13.18
CA GLU A 285 1.69 13.80 -13.23
C GLU A 285 1.92 13.19 -11.84
N ILE A 286 2.06 14.03 -10.80
CA ILE A 286 2.20 13.59 -9.41
C ILE A 286 0.97 12.77 -8.99
N GLU A 287 -0.23 13.28 -9.22
CA GLU A 287 -1.48 12.58 -8.88
C GLU A 287 -1.62 11.26 -9.65
N THR A 288 -1.27 11.24 -10.93
CA THR A 288 -1.32 10.04 -11.77
C THR A 288 -0.36 8.96 -11.25
N LEU A 289 0.88 9.35 -10.97
CA LEU A 289 1.88 8.46 -10.42
C LEU A 289 1.48 7.95 -9.03
N TYR A 290 1.00 8.85 -8.18
CA TYR A 290 0.52 8.49 -6.85
C TYR A 290 -0.62 7.47 -6.88
N ALA A 291 -1.59 7.66 -7.78
CA ALA A 291 -2.70 6.71 -7.94
C ALA A 291 -2.21 5.29 -8.31
N LYS A 292 -1.18 5.20 -9.17
CA LYS A 292 -0.52 3.93 -9.51
C LYS A 292 0.18 3.31 -8.29
N ILE A 293 0.98 4.10 -7.58
CA ILE A 293 1.69 3.65 -6.37
C ILE A 293 0.70 3.19 -5.29
N LEU A 294 -0.39 3.94 -5.08
CA LEU A 294 -1.44 3.55 -4.14
C LEU A 294 -2.12 2.24 -4.53
N SER A 295 -2.38 2.04 -5.83
CA SER A 295 -2.92 0.78 -6.34
C SER A 295 -1.96 -0.40 -6.09
N MET A 296 -0.64 -0.18 -6.24
CA MET A 296 0.39 -1.17 -5.90
C MET A 296 0.36 -1.51 -4.40
N GLN A 297 0.34 -0.52 -3.53
CA GLN A 297 0.30 -0.71 -2.08
C GLN A 297 -0.96 -1.47 -1.62
N ASN A 298 -2.08 -1.25 -2.29
CA ASN A 298 -3.37 -1.88 -1.97
C ASN A 298 -3.52 -3.30 -2.53
N ILE A 299 -2.58 -3.81 -3.33
CA ILE A 299 -2.67 -5.14 -3.93
C ILE A 299 -2.72 -6.26 -2.89
N GLY A 300 -2.15 -6.02 -1.70
CA GLY A 300 -2.21 -6.95 -0.56
C GLY A 300 -3.63 -7.33 -0.14
N TYR A 301 -4.61 -6.45 -0.37
CA TYR A 301 -6.02 -6.66 -0.02
C TYR A 301 -6.85 -7.25 -1.17
N GLN A 302 -6.26 -7.46 -2.35
CA GLN A 302 -6.96 -7.99 -3.51
C GLN A 302 -7.03 -9.51 -3.48
N SER A 303 -8.15 -10.04 -3.99
CA SER A 303 -8.33 -11.47 -4.27
C SER A 303 -8.29 -11.66 -5.78
N PHE A 304 -7.63 -12.72 -6.23
CA PHE A 304 -7.49 -13.06 -7.64
C PHE A 304 -8.35 -14.28 -7.96
N LYS A 305 -9.03 -14.25 -9.07
CA LYS A 305 -9.90 -15.35 -9.54
C LYS A 305 -9.08 -16.49 -10.16
N ASP A 306 -8.08 -16.13 -10.95
CA ASP A 306 -7.21 -17.04 -11.69
C ASP A 306 -5.90 -16.35 -12.10
N ILE A 307 -5.04 -17.08 -12.82
CA ILE A 307 -3.74 -16.55 -13.28
C ILE A 307 -3.93 -15.39 -14.27
N ASP A 308 -4.97 -15.40 -15.09
CA ASP A 308 -5.22 -14.34 -16.07
C ASP A 308 -5.61 -13.04 -15.37
N ASP A 309 -6.39 -13.13 -14.31
CA ASP A 309 -6.74 -11.99 -13.45
C ASP A 309 -5.50 -11.42 -12.75
N ILE A 310 -4.60 -12.29 -12.25
CA ILE A 310 -3.30 -11.87 -11.71
C ILE A 310 -2.52 -11.09 -12.76
N VAL A 311 -2.34 -11.66 -13.96
CA VAL A 311 -1.56 -11.02 -15.06
C VAL A 311 -2.18 -9.70 -15.48
N ALA A 312 -3.51 -9.64 -15.65
CA ALA A 312 -4.21 -8.42 -16.02
C ALA A 312 -4.01 -7.32 -14.95
N THR A 313 -4.18 -7.69 -13.67
CA THR A 313 -4.02 -6.75 -12.55
C THR A 313 -2.61 -6.20 -12.50
N ILE A 314 -1.57 -7.05 -12.43
CA ILE A 314 -0.18 -6.57 -12.32
C ILE A 314 0.28 -5.82 -13.57
N SER A 315 -0.18 -6.21 -14.78
CA SER A 315 0.11 -5.47 -16.01
C SER A 315 -0.47 -4.05 -15.98
N SER A 316 -1.65 -3.87 -15.39
CA SER A 316 -2.28 -2.56 -15.24
C SER A 316 -1.50 -1.63 -14.31
N LEU A 317 -0.65 -2.18 -13.43
CA LEU A 317 0.17 -1.41 -12.49
C LEU A 317 1.45 -0.86 -13.11
N LYS A 318 1.87 -1.32 -14.29
CA LYS A 318 3.03 -0.75 -14.97
C LYS A 318 2.91 0.75 -15.14
N ILE A 319 4.02 1.42 -14.91
CA ILE A 319 4.12 2.88 -15.05
C ILE A 319 4.75 3.17 -16.40
N ASP A 320 4.03 3.94 -17.21
CA ASP A 320 4.52 4.38 -18.52
C ASP A 320 5.36 5.65 -18.36
N LEU A 321 6.68 5.50 -18.36
CA LEU A 321 7.65 6.60 -18.23
C LEU A 321 7.46 7.73 -19.25
N PRO A 322 7.22 7.47 -20.54
CA PRO A 322 6.92 8.52 -21.53
C PRO A 322 5.77 9.46 -21.16
N LEU A 323 4.85 9.02 -20.32
CA LEU A 323 3.73 9.88 -19.83
C LEU A 323 4.17 10.85 -18.74
N LEU A 324 5.31 10.58 -18.07
CA LEU A 324 5.86 11.40 -17.00
C LEU A 324 6.91 12.39 -17.54
N LYS A 325 6.47 13.37 -18.32
CA LYS A 325 7.38 14.34 -18.98
C LYS A 325 8.18 15.18 -18.00
N ASN A 326 7.55 15.59 -16.91
CA ASN A 326 8.16 16.44 -15.90
C ASN A 326 8.80 15.61 -14.78
N LEU A 327 8.18 14.49 -14.37
CA LEU A 327 8.68 13.60 -13.32
C LEU A 327 9.61 12.50 -13.89
N ASN A 328 10.57 12.86 -14.71
CA ASN A 328 11.46 11.93 -15.40
C ASN A 328 12.95 12.26 -15.15
N SER A 329 13.34 12.37 -13.88
CA SER A 329 14.76 12.39 -13.53
C SER A 329 15.38 11.01 -13.68
N ALA A 330 16.70 10.95 -13.78
CA ALA A 330 17.43 9.67 -13.82
C ALA A 330 17.05 8.76 -12.64
N LYS A 331 16.95 9.33 -11.44
CA LYS A 331 16.56 8.60 -10.23
C LYS A 331 15.14 8.05 -10.30
N MET A 332 14.18 8.84 -10.78
CA MET A 332 12.79 8.39 -10.93
C MET A 332 12.70 7.31 -12.01
N ALA A 333 13.36 7.50 -13.14
CA ALA A 333 13.40 6.54 -14.23
C ALA A 333 14.00 5.19 -13.79
N GLU A 334 15.09 5.20 -13.03
CA GLU A 334 15.71 3.99 -12.47
C GLU A 334 14.73 3.25 -11.54
N SER A 335 14.09 3.99 -10.63
CA SER A 335 13.11 3.41 -9.70
C SER A 335 11.92 2.78 -10.43
N ILE A 336 11.35 3.49 -11.41
CA ILE A 336 10.19 3.01 -12.18
C ILE A 336 10.59 1.81 -13.07
N ASN A 337 11.75 1.84 -13.70
CA ASN A 337 12.25 0.73 -14.50
C ASN A 337 12.47 -0.52 -13.63
N SER A 338 12.99 -0.38 -12.43
CA SER A 338 13.13 -1.48 -11.47
C SER A 338 11.78 -2.10 -11.11
N ILE A 339 10.78 -1.26 -10.81
CA ILE A 339 9.41 -1.72 -10.51
C ILE A 339 8.80 -2.44 -11.73
N ASN A 340 8.89 -1.84 -12.92
CA ASN A 340 8.37 -2.43 -14.15
C ASN A 340 9.05 -3.76 -14.50
N ALA A 341 10.37 -3.87 -14.31
CA ALA A 341 11.12 -5.11 -14.53
C ALA A 341 10.67 -6.23 -13.58
N ALA A 342 10.42 -5.91 -12.31
CA ALA A 342 9.89 -6.87 -11.36
C ALA A 342 8.47 -7.32 -11.71
N ILE A 343 7.63 -6.42 -12.22
CA ILE A 343 6.29 -6.76 -12.75
C ILE A 343 6.44 -7.71 -13.95
N ASP A 344 7.35 -7.43 -14.88
CA ASP A 344 7.58 -8.29 -16.05
C ASP A 344 8.06 -9.69 -15.68
N GLU A 345 8.89 -9.81 -14.65
CA GLU A 345 9.31 -11.11 -14.13
C GLU A 345 8.14 -11.91 -13.57
N LEU A 346 7.26 -11.27 -12.79
CA LEU A 346 6.04 -11.91 -12.28
C LEU A 346 5.09 -12.34 -13.39
N ILE A 347 4.90 -11.50 -14.42
CA ILE A 347 4.08 -11.84 -15.59
C ILE A 347 4.65 -13.07 -16.31
N LYS A 348 5.96 -13.14 -16.46
CA LYS A 348 6.66 -14.29 -17.07
C LYS A 348 6.47 -15.56 -16.22
N LYS A 349 6.61 -15.48 -14.90
CA LYS A 349 6.35 -16.60 -13.98
C LYS A 349 4.90 -17.08 -14.09
N ALA A 350 3.94 -16.17 -14.08
CA ALA A 350 2.52 -16.48 -14.26
C ALA A 350 2.24 -17.18 -15.59
N GLY A 351 2.83 -16.70 -16.69
CA GLY A 351 2.70 -17.30 -18.01
C GLY A 351 3.28 -18.72 -18.09
N ASN A 352 4.42 -18.95 -17.46
CA ASN A 352 5.03 -20.28 -17.38
C ASN A 352 4.14 -21.25 -16.58
N LEU A 353 3.66 -20.83 -15.43
CA LEU A 353 2.77 -21.64 -14.59
C LEU A 353 1.46 -21.98 -15.33
N LYS A 354 0.86 -21.00 -16.01
CA LYS A 354 -0.32 -21.24 -16.86
C LYS A 354 -0.03 -22.28 -17.96
N GLY A 355 1.13 -22.17 -18.61
CA GLY A 355 1.56 -23.14 -19.63
C GLY A 355 1.71 -24.57 -19.08
N GLU A 356 2.26 -24.72 -17.86
CA GLU A 356 2.37 -26.02 -17.16
C GLU A 356 0.98 -26.62 -16.89
N ILE A 357 0.07 -25.83 -16.32
CA ILE A 357 -1.29 -26.25 -16.00
C ILE A 357 -2.06 -26.70 -17.25
N ILE A 358 -1.95 -25.95 -18.38
CA ILE A 358 -2.58 -26.31 -19.63
C ILE A 358 -2.00 -27.62 -20.18
N LYS A 359 -0.69 -27.84 -20.12
CA LYS A 359 -0.05 -29.11 -20.56
C LYS A 359 -0.58 -30.30 -19.74
N GLN A 360 -0.70 -30.16 -18.42
CA GLN A 360 -1.23 -31.21 -17.56
C GLN A 360 -2.70 -31.51 -17.86
N LYS A 361 -3.56 -30.48 -18.01
CA LYS A 361 -4.96 -30.64 -18.44
C LYS A 361 -5.06 -31.41 -19.75
N ASN A 362 -4.24 -31.07 -20.74
CA ASN A 362 -4.23 -31.76 -22.04
C ASN A 362 -3.79 -33.23 -21.95
N LEU A 363 -2.87 -33.57 -21.04
CA LEU A 363 -2.47 -34.95 -20.78
C LEU A 363 -3.61 -35.76 -20.16
N ILE A 364 -4.36 -35.19 -19.23
CA ILE A 364 -5.53 -35.81 -18.61
C ILE A 364 -6.61 -36.06 -19.66
N VAL A 365 -6.93 -35.06 -20.48
CA VAL A 365 -7.90 -35.21 -21.57
C VAL A 365 -7.50 -36.30 -22.55
N LYS A 366 -6.23 -36.41 -22.93
CA LYS A 366 -5.73 -37.49 -23.80
C LYS A 366 -5.88 -38.85 -23.12
N LYS A 367 -5.59 -39.00 -21.83
CA LYS A 367 -5.82 -40.25 -21.09
C LYS A 367 -7.27 -40.64 -21.04
N VAL A 368 -8.16 -39.69 -20.72
CA VAL A 368 -9.62 -39.96 -20.70
C VAL A 368 -10.14 -40.39 -22.06
N ASN A 369 -9.69 -39.75 -23.16
CA ASN A 369 -10.09 -40.12 -24.52
C ASN A 369 -9.51 -41.47 -24.98
N PHE A 370 -8.38 -41.92 -24.39
CA PHE A 370 -7.82 -43.24 -24.66
C PHE A 370 -8.64 -44.38 -24.02
N TYR A 371 -9.31 -44.10 -22.91
CA TYR A 371 -10.14 -45.09 -22.19
C TYR A 371 -11.63 -45.06 -22.62
N LYS A 372 -12.03 -44.15 -23.52
CA LYS A 372 -13.34 -44.19 -24.24
C LYS A 372 -13.23 -44.99 -25.51
#